data_238ea03d3292bf1a3cf1398b71cb25f9
#
_entry.id   238ea03d3292bf1a3cf1398b71cb25f9
#
_cell.length_a   1.000
_cell.length_b   1.000
_cell.length_c   1.000
_cell.angle_alpha   90.00
_cell.angle_beta   90.00
_cell.angle_gamma   90.00
#
_symmetry.space_group_name_H-M   'P 1'
#
loop_
_entity.id
_entity.type
_entity.pdbx_description
1 polymer ?
#
loop_
_entity_poly.entity_id
_entity_poly.type
_entity_poly.pdbx_seq_one_letter_code
_entity_poly.pdbx_strand_id
1 'polypeptide(L)'
;VPAKPLHNAQIGGAFYFITLMAAFTKGYSSPFDLVQLLKSRGLVINDEQRAEAYIQNIGYYRLSAYMLPFLTMPKTNHIFKPGVTFDNVLDLYRFDKKLRVLLFNEIEKIEIAFREAVANVTARMSGDIFWMTDSRHFRNQVSYAKTFSFIDAEYKKSTEDFIKHFKT
;
A
#
# COMPACT_ATOMS: atom_id res chain seq x y z
N VAL A 1 -23.59 -25.03 16.06
CA VAL A 1 -24.28 -23.84 16.58
C VAL A 1 -24.33 -22.83 15.45
N PRO A 2 -25.53 -22.43 14.93
CA PRO A 2 -25.59 -21.47 13.81
C PRO A 2 -25.26 -20.06 14.30
N ALA A 3 -24.46 -19.34 13.49
CA ALA A 3 -24.08 -17.96 13.75
C ALA A 3 -25.31 -17.04 13.67
N LYS A 4 -25.45 -16.14 14.66
CA LYS A 4 -26.47 -15.09 14.69
C LYS A 4 -26.28 -14.09 13.56
N PRO A 5 -27.36 -13.60 12.94
CA PRO A 5 -27.28 -12.52 11.97
C PRO A 5 -26.94 -11.19 12.66
N LEU A 6 -25.94 -10.48 12.12
CA LEU A 6 -25.57 -9.14 12.57
C LEU A 6 -26.63 -8.14 12.09
N HIS A 7 -27.09 -7.30 13.02
CA HIS A 7 -28.05 -6.22 12.81
C HIS A 7 -27.50 -5.16 11.82
N ASN A 8 -28.40 -4.71 10.93
CA ASN A 8 -28.19 -3.62 9.99
C ASN A 8 -27.75 -2.32 10.68
N ALA A 9 -26.54 -1.86 10.39
CA ALA A 9 -26.13 -0.48 10.57
C ALA A 9 -25.62 0.04 9.22
N GLN A 10 -26.31 1.01 8.64
CA GLN A 10 -25.94 1.72 7.43
C GLN A 10 -24.65 2.51 7.68
N ILE A 11 -23.53 2.02 7.14
CA ILE A 11 -22.31 2.79 6.94
C ILE A 11 -21.92 2.62 5.48
N GLY A 12 -21.97 3.74 4.74
CA GLY A 12 -21.84 3.77 3.29
C GLY A 12 -20.50 3.25 2.76
N GLY A 13 -20.52 2.64 1.59
CA GLY A 13 -19.36 2.35 0.74
C GLY A 13 -18.54 1.10 1.08
N ALA A 14 -18.26 0.82 2.34
CA ALA A 14 -17.43 -0.33 2.75
C ALA A 14 -18.22 -1.66 2.72
N PHE A 15 -19.53 -1.62 2.86
CA PHE A 15 -20.38 -2.81 2.92
C PHE A 15 -20.53 -3.55 1.58
N TYR A 16 -20.42 -2.86 0.45
CA TYR A 16 -20.49 -3.48 -0.88
C TYR A 16 -19.27 -4.36 -1.19
N PHE A 17 -18.10 -4.05 -0.62
CA PHE A 17 -16.89 -4.85 -0.81
C PHE A 17 -16.93 -6.19 -0.04
N ILE A 18 -17.62 -6.23 1.10
CA ILE A 18 -17.71 -7.44 1.95
C ILE A 18 -18.69 -8.47 1.35
N THR A 19 -19.70 -8.05 0.62
CA THR A 19 -20.71 -8.95 0.03
C THR A 19 -20.20 -9.67 -1.24
N LEU A 20 -19.14 -9.16 -1.89
CA LEU A 20 -18.54 -9.77 -3.09
C LEU A 20 -17.33 -10.68 -2.77
N MET A 21 -16.83 -10.70 -1.54
CA MET A 21 -15.81 -11.66 -1.13
C MET A 21 -16.50 -12.97 -0.74
N ALA A 22 -16.18 -14.06 -1.47
CA ALA A 22 -16.44 -15.40 -0.99
C ALA A 22 -16.06 -15.48 0.48
N ALA A 23 -16.95 -16.03 1.33
CA ALA A 23 -16.79 -16.01 2.77
C ALA A 23 -15.36 -16.44 3.14
N PHE A 24 -14.59 -15.51 3.71
CA PHE A 24 -13.23 -15.79 4.16
C PHE A 24 -13.32 -16.71 5.36
N THR A 25 -13.01 -17.99 5.16
CA THR A 25 -13.17 -19.05 6.15
C THR A 25 -11.91 -19.31 6.97
N LYS A 26 -10.79 -18.62 6.68
CA LYS A 26 -9.53 -18.82 7.41
C LYS A 26 -9.58 -18.09 8.75
N GLY A 27 -9.44 -18.85 9.84
CA GLY A 27 -9.30 -18.32 11.18
C GLY A 27 -7.93 -17.67 11.43
N TYR A 28 -7.77 -17.09 12.60
CA TYR A 28 -6.48 -16.59 13.08
C TYR A 28 -5.46 -17.74 13.17
N SER A 29 -4.23 -17.49 12.74
CA SER A 29 -3.07 -18.38 12.91
C SER A 29 -2.00 -17.62 13.69
N SER A 30 -1.50 -18.22 14.78
CA SER A 30 -0.41 -17.64 15.55
C SER A 30 0.91 -17.65 14.76
N PRO A 31 1.90 -16.81 15.12
CA PRO A 31 3.24 -16.90 14.53
C PRO A 31 3.85 -18.29 14.61
N PHE A 32 3.65 -19.00 15.71
CA PHE A 32 4.07 -20.39 15.90
C PHE A 32 3.42 -21.30 14.85
N ASP A 33 2.07 -21.26 14.69
CA ASP A 33 1.35 -22.09 13.71
C ASP A 33 1.85 -21.82 12.29
N LEU A 34 2.17 -20.55 11.97
CA LEU A 34 2.67 -20.16 10.66
C LEU A 34 4.09 -20.68 10.42
N VAL A 35 4.96 -20.71 11.44
CA VAL A 35 6.29 -21.33 11.37
C VAL A 35 6.15 -22.83 11.10
N GLN A 36 5.28 -23.54 11.83
CA GLN A 36 5.06 -24.97 11.61
C GLN A 36 4.49 -25.25 10.20
N LEU A 37 3.58 -24.41 9.73
CA LEU A 37 3.05 -24.48 8.38
C LEU A 37 4.16 -24.31 7.31
N LEU A 38 5.08 -23.36 7.50
CA LEU A 38 6.20 -23.14 6.57
C LEU A 38 7.16 -24.33 6.55
N LYS A 39 7.45 -24.91 7.71
CA LYS A 39 8.26 -26.14 7.82
C LYS A 39 7.61 -27.33 7.13
N SER A 40 6.30 -27.52 7.30
CA SER A 40 5.55 -28.60 6.64
C SER A 40 5.55 -28.47 5.11
N ARG A 41 5.77 -27.25 4.59
CA ARG A 41 5.90 -26.94 3.16
C ARG A 41 7.34 -27.06 2.64
N GLY A 42 8.28 -27.50 3.48
CA GLY A 42 9.67 -27.74 3.11
C GLY A 42 10.61 -26.56 3.30
N LEU A 43 10.20 -25.48 3.96
CA LEU A 43 11.11 -24.39 4.31
C LEU A 43 12.00 -24.79 5.49
N VAL A 44 13.32 -24.68 5.32
CA VAL A 44 14.28 -24.92 6.40
C VAL A 44 14.31 -23.71 7.34
N ILE A 45 13.98 -23.93 8.60
CA ILE A 45 13.98 -22.90 9.64
C ILE A 45 14.89 -23.38 10.77
N ASN A 46 16.07 -22.77 10.90
CA ASN A 46 17.08 -23.15 11.89
C ASN A 46 16.80 -22.55 13.27
N ASP A 47 16.15 -21.38 13.30
CA ASP A 47 15.79 -20.65 14.53
C ASP A 47 14.31 -20.27 14.44
N GLU A 48 13.47 -21.07 15.11
CA GLU A 48 12.00 -20.90 15.10
C GLU A 48 11.59 -19.64 15.86
N GLN A 49 12.22 -19.34 17.00
CA GLN A 49 11.86 -18.16 17.80
C GLN A 49 12.14 -16.86 17.00
N ARG A 50 13.27 -16.83 16.31
CA ARG A 50 13.60 -15.71 15.43
C ARG A 50 12.61 -15.62 14.26
N ALA A 51 12.21 -16.73 13.66
CA ALA A 51 11.23 -16.74 12.58
C ALA A 51 9.85 -16.25 13.04
N GLU A 52 9.40 -16.67 14.23
CA GLU A 52 8.18 -16.19 14.85
C GLU A 52 8.21 -14.66 15.07
N ALA A 53 9.33 -14.14 15.62
CA ALA A 53 9.52 -12.71 15.82
C ALA A 53 9.45 -11.92 14.50
N TYR A 54 10.05 -12.42 13.43
CA TYR A 54 9.95 -11.79 12.10
C TYR A 54 8.52 -11.83 11.56
N ILE A 55 7.81 -12.96 11.68
CA ILE A 55 6.41 -13.10 11.24
C ILE A 55 5.51 -12.15 12.03
N GLN A 56 5.72 -12.02 13.35
CA GLN A 56 4.96 -11.13 14.21
C GLN A 56 5.17 -9.64 13.85
N ASN A 57 6.42 -9.24 13.60
CA ASN A 57 6.76 -7.82 13.39
C ASN A 57 6.54 -7.33 11.95
N ILE A 58 6.75 -8.20 10.96
CA ILE A 58 6.62 -7.84 9.53
C ILE A 58 5.25 -8.23 8.98
N GLY A 59 4.67 -9.30 9.50
CA GLY A 59 3.44 -9.94 9.05
C GLY A 59 3.69 -11.04 8.01
N TYR A 60 3.02 -12.17 8.22
CA TYR A 60 3.11 -13.33 7.33
C TYR A 60 2.76 -12.99 5.87
N TYR A 61 1.68 -12.25 5.66
CA TYR A 61 1.23 -11.89 4.33
C TYR A 61 2.29 -11.11 3.55
N ARG A 62 2.98 -10.18 4.21
CA ARG A 62 4.07 -9.42 3.58
C ARG A 62 5.27 -10.30 3.26
N LEU A 63 5.67 -11.18 4.19
CA LEU A 63 6.78 -12.10 3.96
C LEU A 63 6.46 -13.13 2.87
N SER A 64 5.21 -13.56 2.74
CA SER A 64 4.81 -14.56 1.76
C SER A 64 5.07 -14.11 0.31
N ALA A 65 5.03 -12.81 0.02
CA ALA A 65 5.39 -12.28 -1.29
C ALA A 65 6.86 -12.58 -1.65
N TYR A 66 7.76 -12.51 -0.67
CA TYR A 66 9.19 -12.82 -0.86
C TYR A 66 9.48 -14.34 -0.88
N MET A 67 8.51 -15.17 -0.51
CA MET A 67 8.61 -16.63 -0.61
C MET A 67 8.34 -17.14 -2.03
N LEU A 68 7.58 -16.41 -2.84
CA LEU A 68 7.14 -16.83 -4.19
C LEU A 68 8.26 -17.28 -5.14
N PRO A 69 9.46 -16.65 -5.19
CA PRO A 69 10.55 -17.09 -6.04
C PRO A 69 11.14 -18.46 -5.65
N PHE A 70 10.96 -18.85 -4.39
CA PHE A 70 11.52 -20.06 -3.79
C PHE A 70 10.57 -21.27 -3.85
N LEU A 71 9.34 -21.08 -4.35
CA LEU A 71 8.37 -22.17 -4.49
C LEU A 71 8.62 -23.01 -5.75
N THR A 72 8.26 -24.29 -5.68
CA THR A 72 8.19 -25.19 -6.84
C THR A 72 6.97 -24.86 -7.71
N MET A 73 6.98 -25.32 -8.95
CA MET A 73 5.81 -25.20 -9.82
C MET A 73 4.90 -26.43 -9.67
N PRO A 74 3.59 -26.29 -9.68
CA PRO A 74 2.83 -25.03 -9.67
C PRO A 74 2.87 -24.34 -8.28
N LYS A 75 3.04 -23.03 -8.27
CA LYS A 75 3.18 -22.25 -7.01
C LYS A 75 1.96 -22.33 -6.09
N THR A 76 0.82 -22.73 -6.61
CA THR A 76 -0.43 -22.95 -5.86
C THR A 76 -0.30 -23.99 -4.76
N ASN A 77 0.66 -24.93 -4.88
CA ASN A 77 0.92 -25.96 -3.88
C ASN A 77 1.68 -25.41 -2.66
N HIS A 78 2.26 -24.21 -2.77
CA HIS A 78 3.06 -23.56 -1.72
C HIS A 78 4.21 -24.41 -1.17
N ILE A 79 4.77 -25.32 -1.97
CA ILE A 79 5.91 -26.19 -1.59
C ILE A 79 7.20 -25.48 -1.96
N PHE A 80 8.14 -25.42 -1.02
CA PHE A 80 9.45 -24.81 -1.23
C PHE A 80 10.38 -25.75 -2.02
N LYS A 81 11.29 -25.14 -2.79
CA LYS A 81 12.38 -25.87 -3.43
C LYS A 81 13.31 -26.50 -2.37
N PRO A 82 13.93 -27.64 -2.62
CA PRO A 82 14.85 -28.26 -1.67
C PRO A 82 15.97 -27.32 -1.22
N GLY A 83 16.28 -27.32 0.06
CA GLY A 83 17.37 -26.52 0.64
C GLY A 83 17.10 -25.03 0.82
N VAL A 84 15.92 -24.55 0.49
CA VAL A 84 15.56 -23.14 0.75
C VAL A 84 15.40 -22.93 2.25
N THR A 85 16.04 -21.87 2.76
CA THR A 85 16.01 -21.48 4.16
C THR A 85 15.15 -20.25 4.38
N PHE A 86 14.69 -20.03 5.61
CA PHE A 86 14.03 -18.78 6.00
C PHE A 86 14.92 -17.57 5.82
N ASP A 87 16.25 -17.73 6.00
CA ASP A 87 17.21 -16.66 5.77
C ASP A 87 17.26 -16.22 4.30
N ASN A 88 17.09 -17.12 3.32
CA ASN A 88 16.99 -16.73 1.91
C ASN A 88 15.79 -15.77 1.67
N VAL A 89 14.66 -16.03 2.34
CA VAL A 89 13.48 -15.15 2.26
C VAL A 89 13.77 -13.80 2.91
N LEU A 90 14.42 -13.80 4.08
CA LEU A 90 14.80 -12.57 4.77
C LEU A 90 15.81 -11.74 3.99
N ASP A 91 16.75 -12.36 3.32
CA ASP A 91 17.76 -11.65 2.52
C ASP A 91 17.11 -10.95 1.33
N LEU A 92 16.16 -11.60 0.66
CA LEU A 92 15.38 -10.95 -0.39
C LEU A 92 14.54 -9.77 0.16
N TYR A 93 13.89 -9.94 1.31
CA TYR A 93 13.17 -8.86 2.00
C TYR A 93 14.08 -7.68 2.36
N ARG A 94 15.28 -7.96 2.89
CA ARG A 94 16.27 -6.94 3.26
C ARG A 94 16.81 -6.20 2.04
N PHE A 95 17.08 -6.95 0.96
CA PHE A 95 17.49 -6.37 -0.31
C PHE A 95 16.43 -5.38 -0.84
N ASP A 96 15.18 -5.82 -0.91
CA ASP A 96 14.07 -4.97 -1.36
C ASP A 96 13.88 -3.74 -0.46
N LYS A 97 14.02 -3.90 0.86
CA LYS A 97 13.96 -2.78 1.80
C LYS A 97 15.06 -1.75 1.52
N LYS A 98 16.30 -2.19 1.31
CA LYS A 98 17.43 -1.30 0.98
C LYS A 98 17.23 -0.61 -0.36
N LEU A 99 16.79 -1.36 -1.37
CA LEU A 99 16.52 -0.81 -2.71
C LEU A 99 15.43 0.27 -2.66
N ARG A 100 14.35 0.03 -1.92
CA ARG A 100 13.31 1.05 -1.75
C ARG A 100 13.82 2.33 -1.10
N VAL A 101 14.64 2.23 -0.07
CA VAL A 101 15.23 3.42 0.59
C VAL A 101 16.08 4.23 -0.38
N LEU A 102 16.87 3.58 -1.23
CA LEU A 102 17.67 4.26 -2.26
C LEU A 102 16.77 4.92 -3.33
N LEU A 103 15.74 4.22 -3.78
CA LEU A 103 14.83 4.72 -4.80
C LEU A 103 13.96 5.87 -4.29
N PHE A 104 13.55 5.88 -3.02
CA PHE A 104 12.72 6.96 -2.49
C PHE A 104 13.38 8.33 -2.60
N ASN A 105 14.68 8.43 -2.31
CA ASN A 105 15.40 9.69 -2.45
C ASN A 105 15.41 10.21 -3.89
N GLU A 106 15.54 9.30 -4.86
CA GLU A 106 15.57 9.70 -6.27
C GLU A 106 14.15 10.01 -6.80
N ILE A 107 13.15 9.27 -6.34
CA ILE A 107 11.74 9.54 -6.67
C ILE A 107 11.31 10.91 -6.13
N GLU A 108 11.69 11.26 -4.90
CA GLU A 108 11.40 12.57 -4.32
C GLU A 108 11.96 13.72 -5.18
N LYS A 109 13.21 13.60 -5.63
CA LYS A 109 13.82 14.59 -6.53
C LYS A 109 13.06 14.73 -7.85
N ILE A 110 12.68 13.58 -8.44
CA ILE A 110 11.88 13.54 -9.68
C ILE A 110 10.50 14.18 -9.46
N GLU A 111 9.86 13.87 -8.34
CA GLU A 111 8.55 14.42 -7.99
C GLU A 111 8.59 15.95 -7.87
N ILE A 112 9.58 16.48 -7.14
CA ILE A 112 9.77 17.93 -6.99
C ILE A 112 10.02 18.59 -8.35
N ALA A 113 10.95 18.04 -9.14
CA ALA A 113 11.28 18.58 -10.47
C ALA A 113 10.08 18.52 -11.43
N PHE A 114 9.30 17.45 -11.36
CA PHE A 114 8.10 17.29 -12.17
C PHE A 114 7.00 18.30 -11.80
N ARG A 115 6.74 18.48 -10.51
CA ARG A 115 5.78 19.48 -10.02
C ARG A 115 6.15 20.89 -10.49
N GLU A 116 7.42 21.25 -10.35
CA GLU A 116 7.93 22.55 -10.78
C GLU A 116 7.81 22.72 -12.30
N ALA A 117 8.18 21.69 -13.07
CA ALA A 117 8.05 21.72 -14.52
C ALA A 117 6.60 21.90 -14.96
N VAL A 118 5.65 21.19 -14.34
CA VAL A 118 4.22 21.34 -14.62
C VAL A 118 3.74 22.75 -14.29
N ALA A 119 4.07 23.27 -13.10
CA ALA A 119 3.68 24.61 -12.69
C ALA A 119 4.20 25.69 -13.68
N ASN A 120 5.49 25.63 -14.02
CA ASN A 120 6.13 26.62 -14.90
C ASN A 120 5.62 26.56 -16.33
N VAL A 121 5.49 25.35 -16.90
CA VAL A 121 5.03 25.18 -18.28
C VAL A 121 3.59 25.63 -18.42
N THR A 122 2.72 25.22 -17.50
CA THR A 122 1.29 25.58 -17.56
C THR A 122 1.07 27.06 -17.31
N ALA A 123 1.73 27.67 -16.34
CA ALA A 123 1.67 29.11 -16.10
C ALA A 123 2.14 29.92 -17.32
N ARG A 124 3.23 29.49 -17.95
CA ARG A 124 3.73 30.14 -19.18
C ARG A 124 2.77 30.01 -20.37
N MET A 125 2.14 28.84 -20.52
CA MET A 125 1.19 28.58 -21.63
C MET A 125 -0.14 29.31 -21.43
N SER A 126 -0.62 29.42 -20.22
CA SER A 126 -1.88 30.11 -19.89
C SER A 126 -1.71 31.62 -19.72
N GLY A 127 -0.50 32.08 -19.45
CA GLY A 127 -0.22 33.47 -19.04
C GLY A 127 -0.68 33.80 -17.63
N ASP A 128 -1.05 32.79 -16.82
CA ASP A 128 -1.58 32.96 -15.48
C ASP A 128 -0.97 31.92 -14.52
N ILE A 129 -0.45 32.39 -13.37
CA ILE A 129 0.09 31.51 -12.31
C ILE A 129 -1.02 30.72 -11.61
N PHE A 130 -2.25 31.22 -11.64
CA PHE A 130 -3.45 30.54 -11.08
C PHE A 130 -4.26 29.79 -12.13
N TRP A 131 -3.63 29.37 -13.24
CA TRP A 131 -4.23 28.64 -14.36
C TRP A 131 -5.18 27.51 -13.92
N MET A 132 -4.89 26.86 -12.79
CA MET A 132 -5.70 25.76 -12.24
C MET A 132 -7.09 26.20 -11.76
N THR A 133 -7.32 27.49 -11.54
CA THR A 133 -8.64 28.03 -11.13
C THR A 133 -9.57 28.25 -12.31
N ASP A 134 -9.04 28.24 -13.53
CA ASP A 134 -9.84 28.41 -14.74
C ASP A 134 -10.24 27.05 -15.32
N SER A 135 -11.52 26.73 -15.21
CA SER A 135 -12.07 25.45 -15.67
C SER A 135 -11.89 25.22 -17.18
N ARG A 136 -11.68 26.26 -17.99
CA ARG A 136 -11.47 26.18 -19.44
C ARG A 136 -10.24 25.39 -19.84
N HIS A 137 -9.24 25.31 -18.95
CA HIS A 137 -8.02 24.52 -19.16
C HIS A 137 -8.24 23.01 -19.00
N PHE A 138 -9.41 22.57 -18.55
CA PHE A 138 -9.68 21.17 -18.22
C PHE A 138 -10.75 20.57 -19.13
N ARG A 139 -10.43 19.44 -19.78
CA ARG A 139 -11.36 18.75 -20.66
C ARG A 139 -12.58 18.18 -19.92
N ASN A 140 -12.38 17.66 -18.70
CA ASN A 140 -13.43 17.04 -17.91
C ASN A 140 -13.90 17.99 -16.80
N GLN A 141 -14.98 18.70 -17.05
CA GLN A 141 -15.54 19.68 -16.14
C GLN A 141 -16.08 19.07 -14.83
N VAL A 142 -16.59 17.84 -14.86
CA VAL A 142 -17.08 17.15 -13.65
C VAL A 142 -15.92 16.80 -12.73
N SER A 143 -14.85 16.21 -13.29
CA SER A 143 -13.64 15.90 -12.52
C SER A 143 -12.99 17.18 -11.99
N TYR A 144 -12.94 18.25 -12.78
CA TYR A 144 -12.43 19.55 -12.35
C TYR A 144 -13.19 20.06 -11.12
N ALA A 145 -14.53 20.17 -11.21
CA ALA A 145 -15.34 20.69 -10.11
C ALA A 145 -15.17 19.89 -8.82
N LYS A 146 -15.10 18.54 -8.92
CA LYS A 146 -14.86 17.65 -7.80
C LYS A 146 -13.49 17.87 -7.17
N THR A 147 -12.44 17.96 -7.99
CA THR A 147 -11.06 18.16 -7.52
C THR A 147 -10.90 19.54 -6.90
N PHE A 148 -11.46 20.56 -7.55
CA PHE A 148 -11.38 21.94 -7.06
C PHE A 148 -12.12 22.12 -5.72
N SER A 149 -13.30 21.50 -5.56
CA SER A 149 -14.03 21.54 -4.29
C SER A 149 -13.26 20.85 -3.15
N PHE A 150 -12.52 19.77 -3.47
CA PHE A 150 -11.65 19.12 -2.49
C PHE A 150 -10.47 20.02 -2.08
N ILE A 151 -9.81 20.65 -3.05
CA ILE A 151 -8.69 21.58 -2.80
C ILE A 151 -9.17 22.77 -1.95
N ASP A 152 -10.31 23.37 -2.28
CA ASP A 152 -10.91 24.48 -1.54
C ASP A 152 -11.23 24.08 -0.08
N ALA A 153 -11.78 22.88 0.11
CA ALA A 153 -12.05 22.36 1.44
C ALA A 153 -10.77 22.15 2.27
N GLU A 154 -9.71 21.61 1.67
CA GLU A 154 -8.42 21.42 2.33
C GLU A 154 -7.73 22.78 2.62
N TYR A 155 -7.78 23.73 1.69
CA TYR A 155 -7.28 25.09 1.91
C TYR A 155 -7.97 25.75 3.12
N LYS A 156 -9.30 25.64 3.21
CA LYS A 156 -10.07 26.21 4.35
C LYS A 156 -9.71 25.59 5.69
N LYS A 157 -9.46 24.27 5.71
CA LYS A 157 -9.08 23.54 6.93
C LYS A 157 -7.61 23.73 7.33
N SER A 158 -6.73 24.03 6.38
CA SER A 158 -5.30 24.08 6.63
C SER A 158 -4.94 25.07 7.75
N THR A 159 -4.11 24.61 8.67
CA THR A 159 -3.53 25.41 9.78
C THR A 159 -2.06 25.78 9.55
N GLU A 160 -1.53 25.44 8.38
CA GLU A 160 -0.16 25.77 8.00
C GLU A 160 0.07 27.28 7.99
N ASP A 161 1.17 27.74 8.57
CA ASP A 161 1.44 29.16 8.73
C ASP A 161 1.54 29.90 7.40
N PHE A 162 2.10 29.23 6.37
CA PHE A 162 2.11 29.73 5.00
C PHE A 162 0.68 29.97 4.47
N ILE A 163 -0.22 29.01 4.67
CA ILE A 163 -1.62 29.14 4.22
C ILE A 163 -2.37 30.21 5.02
N LYS A 164 -2.14 30.31 6.33
CA LYS A 164 -2.75 31.33 7.17
C LYS A 164 -2.43 32.75 6.68
N HIS A 165 -1.18 32.97 6.25
CA HIS A 165 -0.76 34.29 5.73
C HIS A 165 -1.57 34.74 4.53
N PHE A 166 -2.08 33.83 3.69
CA PHE A 166 -2.90 34.17 2.52
C PHE A 166 -4.41 34.09 2.75
N LYS A 167 -4.88 33.78 3.98
CA LYS A 167 -6.31 33.78 4.35
C LYS A 167 -6.79 35.11 4.91
N THR A 168 -5.88 36.05 5.16
CA THR A 168 -6.17 37.42 5.63
C THR A 168 -6.41 38.35 4.45
#